data_13198a42f5fd61d34343fd17b178aa15
#
_entry.id   13198a42f5fd61d34343fd17b178aa15
#
_cell.length_a   1.000
_cell.length_b   1.000
_cell.length_c   1.000
_cell.angle_alpha   90.00
_cell.angle_beta   90.00
_cell.angle_gamma   90.00
#
_symmetry.space_group_name_H-M   'P 1'
#
loop_
_entity.id
_entity.type
_entity.pdbx_description
1 polymer ?
#
loop_
_entity_poly.entity_id
_entity_poly.type
_entity_poly.pdbx_seq_one_letter_code
_entity_poly.pdbx_strand_id
1 'polypeptide(L)'
;HAHLAYVNNPSFVKRMYNSVLKVGLRRYATDFFACSKDAGRYLFGDKILEKSNFRVLPNAIDTKSYSYNPSTRKRIRNEFGIADTTFAVGFVGRLYYQKNPERMLSIFNEICKLHPDSHLVIVGDYKSYAKFDGLKKYAEENGFSDKITYTGLRKDVPDVMQAFDAFVLPSRYEGFGIVYIEAQAAGLMTFGTAKVVPEEVDCTPLMHFIDSQS
;
A
#
# COMPACT_ATOMS: atom_id res chain seq x y z
N HIS A 1 -0.46 -14.31 -15.93
CA HIS A 1 0.18 -13.67 -14.76
C HIS A 1 -0.85 -12.87 -13.98
N ALA A 2 -1.00 -13.09 -12.69
CA ALA A 2 -2.01 -12.45 -11.85
C ALA A 2 -1.35 -11.46 -10.88
N HIS A 3 -1.80 -10.20 -10.93
CA HIS A 3 -1.34 -9.12 -10.06
C HIS A 3 -2.45 -8.54 -9.17
N LEU A 4 -3.69 -9.00 -9.32
CA LEU A 4 -4.84 -8.50 -8.56
C LEU A 4 -5.48 -9.64 -7.78
N ALA A 5 -5.70 -9.42 -6.49
CA ALA A 5 -6.46 -10.34 -5.65
C ALA A 5 -7.96 -10.01 -5.58
N TYR A 6 -8.36 -8.80 -5.99
CA TYR A 6 -9.76 -8.36 -5.92
C TYR A 6 -10.06 -7.22 -6.90
N VAL A 7 -11.25 -7.21 -7.48
CA VAL A 7 -11.79 -6.10 -8.29
C VAL A 7 -13.10 -5.64 -7.67
N ASN A 8 -13.19 -4.35 -7.36
CA ASN A 8 -14.37 -3.76 -6.74
C ASN A 8 -15.61 -3.91 -7.64
N ASN A 9 -16.64 -4.55 -7.10
CA ASN A 9 -18.03 -4.64 -7.55
C ASN A 9 -18.24 -4.43 -9.06
N PRO A 10 -17.75 -5.34 -9.93
CA PRO A 10 -17.98 -5.21 -11.36
C PRO A 10 -19.46 -5.44 -11.68
N SER A 11 -20.00 -4.74 -12.69
CA SER A 11 -21.36 -4.99 -13.18
C SER A 11 -21.58 -6.48 -13.48
N PHE A 12 -22.80 -6.96 -13.39
CA PHE A 12 -23.15 -8.38 -13.63
C PHE A 12 -22.56 -8.92 -14.94
N VAL A 13 -22.62 -8.14 -16.02
CA VAL A 13 -22.06 -8.50 -17.33
C VAL A 13 -20.55 -8.67 -17.26
N LYS A 14 -19.84 -7.79 -16.54
CA LYS A 14 -18.38 -7.86 -16.37
C LYS A 14 -17.97 -9.05 -15.48
N ARG A 15 -18.80 -9.41 -14.50
CA ARG A 15 -18.59 -10.63 -13.68
C ARG A 15 -18.74 -11.89 -14.53
N MET A 16 -19.77 -11.96 -15.36
CA MET A 16 -20.03 -13.09 -16.26
C MET A 16 -18.89 -13.24 -17.30
N TYR A 17 -18.49 -12.14 -17.94
CA TYR A 17 -17.38 -12.12 -18.88
C TYR A 17 -16.05 -12.59 -18.24
N ASN A 18 -15.73 -12.07 -17.06
CA ASN A 18 -14.54 -12.49 -16.30
C ASN A 18 -14.59 -13.98 -15.91
N SER A 19 -15.77 -14.50 -15.59
CA SER A 19 -15.94 -15.92 -15.25
C SER A 19 -15.68 -16.82 -16.45
N VAL A 20 -16.19 -16.44 -17.62
CA VAL A 20 -15.95 -17.18 -18.88
C VAL A 20 -14.47 -17.17 -19.24
N LEU A 21 -13.81 -16.00 -19.15
CA LEU A 21 -12.37 -15.89 -19.40
C LEU A 21 -11.54 -16.76 -18.43
N LYS A 22 -11.91 -16.77 -17.16
CA LYS A 22 -11.22 -17.60 -16.14
C LYS A 22 -11.35 -19.10 -16.45
N VAL A 23 -12.49 -19.54 -16.94
CA VAL A 23 -12.70 -20.96 -17.36
C VAL A 23 -11.78 -21.28 -18.55
N GLY A 24 -11.74 -20.42 -19.56
CA GLY A 24 -10.85 -20.59 -20.71
C GLY A 24 -9.37 -20.66 -20.31
N LEU A 25 -8.92 -19.71 -19.48
CA LEU A 25 -7.55 -19.72 -18.96
C LEU A 25 -7.19 -21.03 -18.25
N ARG A 26 -8.09 -21.55 -17.40
CA ARG A 26 -7.85 -22.80 -16.67
C ARG A 26 -7.78 -24.04 -17.56
N ARG A 27 -8.46 -24.02 -18.71
CA ARG A 27 -8.53 -25.16 -19.64
C ARG A 27 -7.35 -25.24 -20.59
N TYR A 28 -6.84 -24.07 -21.03
CA TYR A 28 -5.84 -23.99 -22.09
C TYR A 28 -4.43 -23.64 -21.61
N ALA A 29 -4.29 -23.08 -20.40
CA ALA A 29 -2.97 -22.78 -19.87
C ALA A 29 -2.25 -24.06 -19.39
N THR A 30 -0.99 -24.19 -19.77
CA THR A 30 -0.08 -25.26 -19.34
C THR A 30 0.54 -24.99 -17.99
N ASP A 31 0.84 -23.71 -17.71
CA ASP A 31 1.49 -23.25 -16.50
C ASP A 31 0.78 -22.02 -15.94
N PHE A 32 0.79 -21.89 -14.62
CA PHE A 32 0.11 -20.82 -13.90
C PHE A 32 1.09 -20.06 -13.00
N PHE A 33 1.11 -18.75 -13.11
CA PHE A 33 1.96 -17.87 -12.31
C PHE A 33 1.13 -16.76 -11.66
N ALA A 34 1.42 -16.45 -10.40
CA ALA A 34 0.85 -15.35 -9.69
C ALA A 34 1.89 -14.67 -8.80
N CYS A 35 1.69 -13.39 -8.46
CA CYS A 35 2.59 -12.66 -7.58
C CYS A 35 2.41 -13.02 -6.09
N SER A 36 1.25 -13.61 -5.73
CA SER A 36 0.96 -14.15 -4.40
C SER A 36 0.02 -15.35 -4.50
N LYS A 37 -0.09 -16.12 -3.43
CA LYS A 37 -1.08 -17.21 -3.33
C LYS A 37 -2.50 -16.69 -3.50
N ASP A 38 -2.83 -15.54 -2.91
CA ASP A 38 -4.16 -14.93 -2.98
C ASP A 38 -4.49 -14.43 -4.39
N ALA A 39 -3.53 -13.83 -5.09
CA ALA A 39 -3.70 -13.49 -6.51
C ALA A 39 -3.92 -14.74 -7.37
N GLY A 40 -3.25 -15.84 -7.06
CA GLY A 40 -3.45 -17.14 -7.70
C GLY A 40 -4.86 -17.69 -7.45
N ARG A 41 -5.31 -17.73 -6.20
CA ARG A 41 -6.68 -18.14 -5.83
C ARG A 41 -7.73 -17.31 -6.53
N TYR A 42 -7.57 -15.98 -6.51
CA TYR A 42 -8.53 -15.07 -7.14
C TYR A 42 -8.67 -15.30 -8.64
N LEU A 43 -7.57 -15.51 -9.36
CA LEU A 43 -7.62 -15.66 -10.83
C LEU A 43 -7.96 -17.10 -11.25
N PHE A 44 -7.34 -18.08 -10.61
CA PHE A 44 -7.40 -19.47 -11.04
C PHE A 44 -8.26 -20.37 -10.14
N GLY A 45 -8.76 -19.86 -8.99
CA GLY A 45 -9.57 -20.57 -8.00
C GLY A 45 -8.74 -21.29 -6.95
N ASP A 46 -9.40 -21.68 -5.85
CA ASP A 46 -8.75 -22.16 -4.63
C ASP A 46 -7.85 -23.38 -4.85
N LYS A 47 -8.28 -24.35 -5.69
CA LYS A 47 -7.52 -25.55 -6.00
C LYS A 47 -6.23 -25.33 -6.81
N ILE A 48 -5.94 -24.08 -7.21
CA ILE A 48 -4.73 -23.78 -7.98
C ILE A 48 -3.46 -24.08 -7.18
N LEU A 49 -3.49 -23.89 -5.87
CA LEU A 49 -2.32 -24.09 -5.01
C LEU A 49 -1.90 -25.57 -4.91
N GLU A 50 -2.82 -26.49 -5.22
CA GLU A 50 -2.57 -27.94 -5.20
C GLU A 50 -1.96 -28.45 -6.53
N LYS A 51 -1.93 -27.58 -7.56
CA LYS A 51 -1.43 -27.96 -8.89
C LYS A 51 0.09 -27.88 -8.97
N SER A 52 0.73 -28.92 -9.49
CA SER A 52 2.18 -28.98 -9.69
C SER A 52 2.72 -27.96 -10.70
N ASN A 53 1.86 -27.45 -11.59
CA ASN A 53 2.18 -26.44 -12.61
C ASN A 53 1.79 -25.01 -12.17
N PHE A 54 1.49 -24.78 -10.88
CA PHE A 54 1.31 -23.44 -10.31
C PHE A 54 2.57 -23.02 -9.55
N ARG A 55 3.00 -21.79 -9.77
CA ARG A 55 4.13 -21.19 -9.06
C ARG A 55 3.82 -19.75 -8.66
N VAL A 56 4.18 -19.41 -7.43
CA VAL A 56 4.23 -18.02 -6.98
C VAL A 56 5.56 -17.41 -7.43
N LEU A 57 5.48 -16.31 -8.18
CA LEU A 57 6.60 -15.49 -8.59
C LEU A 57 6.40 -14.10 -7.97
N PRO A 58 6.93 -13.85 -6.77
CA PRO A 58 6.83 -12.56 -6.12
C PRO A 58 7.45 -11.46 -6.99
N ASN A 59 6.89 -10.27 -6.90
CA ASN A 59 7.53 -9.10 -7.50
C ASN A 59 8.84 -8.80 -6.74
N ALA A 60 9.84 -8.34 -7.48
CA ALA A 60 11.11 -7.92 -6.91
C ALA A 60 11.31 -6.41 -7.11
N ILE A 61 12.13 -5.82 -6.27
CA ILE A 61 12.55 -4.41 -6.33
C ILE A 61 14.08 -4.32 -6.35
N ASP A 62 14.61 -3.20 -6.82
CA ASP A 62 16.01 -2.84 -6.59
C ASP A 62 16.17 -2.25 -5.19
N THR A 63 16.54 -3.10 -4.23
CA THR A 63 16.71 -2.69 -2.83
C THR A 63 17.78 -1.63 -2.63
N LYS A 64 18.77 -1.53 -3.53
CA LYS A 64 19.84 -0.53 -3.43
C LYS A 64 19.28 0.90 -3.56
N SER A 65 18.28 1.08 -4.39
CA SER A 65 17.62 2.38 -4.57
C SER A 65 16.92 2.88 -3.30
N TYR A 66 16.56 1.97 -2.38
CA TYR A 66 15.90 2.29 -1.10
C TYR A 66 16.86 2.35 0.09
N SER A 67 18.13 2.06 -0.12
CA SER A 67 19.12 2.08 0.98
C SER A 67 19.16 3.44 1.68
N TYR A 68 19.21 3.42 3.03
CA TYR A 68 19.21 4.63 3.83
C TYR A 68 20.30 5.61 3.44
N ASN A 69 19.93 6.86 3.23
CA ASN A 69 20.83 7.95 2.88
C ASN A 69 20.49 9.20 3.71
N PRO A 70 21.31 9.57 4.71
CA PRO A 70 21.02 10.70 5.59
C PRO A 70 20.98 12.06 4.87
N SER A 71 21.75 12.25 3.79
CA SER A 71 21.69 13.49 3.01
C SER A 71 20.39 13.61 2.21
N THR A 72 19.92 12.52 1.62
CA THR A 72 18.63 12.46 0.95
C THR A 72 17.49 12.66 1.96
N ARG A 73 17.53 11.99 3.13
CA ARG A 73 16.56 12.21 4.21
C ARG A 73 16.48 13.69 4.58
N LYS A 74 17.59 14.35 4.85
CA LYS A 74 17.62 15.77 5.20
C LYS A 74 17.05 16.64 4.09
N ARG A 75 17.42 16.39 2.84
CA ARG A 75 16.93 17.12 1.66
C ARG A 75 15.41 17.02 1.53
N ILE A 76 14.85 15.82 1.60
CA ILE A 76 13.39 15.61 1.43
C ILE A 76 12.61 16.15 2.63
N ARG A 77 13.11 15.97 3.87
CA ARG A 77 12.46 16.58 5.05
C ARG A 77 12.42 18.09 4.96
N ASN A 78 13.50 18.74 4.51
CA ASN A 78 13.53 20.18 4.26
C ASN A 78 12.54 20.60 3.15
N GLU A 79 12.44 19.83 2.06
CA GLU A 79 11.47 20.06 0.98
C GLU A 79 10.02 20.09 1.51
N PHE A 80 9.70 19.21 2.46
CA PHE A 80 8.36 19.09 3.04
C PHE A 80 8.16 19.93 4.31
N GLY A 81 9.17 20.67 4.77
CA GLY A 81 9.09 21.46 5.99
C GLY A 81 9.02 20.61 7.27
N ILE A 82 9.54 19.39 7.25
CA ILE A 82 9.53 18.45 8.37
C ILE A 82 10.82 18.59 9.17
N ALA A 83 10.74 18.96 10.45
CA ALA A 83 11.91 19.05 11.32
C ALA A 83 12.53 17.66 11.60
N ASP A 84 13.82 17.62 11.95
CA ASP A 84 14.51 16.35 12.20
C ASP A 84 13.89 15.55 13.37
N THR A 85 13.28 16.24 14.34
CA THR A 85 12.61 15.65 15.52
C THR A 85 11.19 15.19 15.26
N THR A 86 10.53 15.70 14.22
CA THR A 86 9.13 15.39 13.91
C THR A 86 8.99 13.93 13.47
N PHE A 87 8.02 13.21 14.04
CA PHE A 87 7.71 11.84 13.64
C PHE A 87 6.95 11.83 12.31
N ALA A 88 7.60 11.41 11.24
CA ALA A 88 7.04 11.41 9.89
C ALA A 88 6.44 10.05 9.51
N VAL A 89 5.14 10.04 9.25
CA VAL A 89 4.39 8.87 8.76
C VAL A 89 4.23 8.98 7.25
N GLY A 90 4.61 7.94 6.52
CA GLY A 90 4.48 7.86 5.06
C GLY A 90 3.29 7.02 4.62
N PHE A 91 2.61 7.49 3.60
CA PHE A 91 1.65 6.74 2.80
C PHE A 91 2.03 6.88 1.32
N VAL A 92 2.19 5.78 0.61
CA VAL A 92 2.51 5.78 -0.83
C VAL A 92 1.49 4.94 -1.58
N GLY A 93 0.76 5.60 -2.45
CA GLY A 93 -0.27 4.96 -3.27
C GLY A 93 -1.32 5.95 -3.73
N ARG A 94 -2.05 5.59 -4.78
CA ARG A 94 -3.20 6.38 -5.21
C ARG A 94 -4.25 6.40 -4.11
N LEU A 95 -4.77 7.56 -3.75
CA LEU A 95 -5.94 7.65 -2.89
C LEU A 95 -7.14 7.05 -3.63
N TYR A 96 -7.56 5.90 -3.18
CA TYR A 96 -8.65 5.14 -3.75
C TYR A 96 -9.27 4.24 -2.67
N TYR A 97 -10.51 3.81 -2.86
CA TYR A 97 -11.22 2.95 -1.91
C TYR A 97 -10.40 1.74 -1.44
N GLN A 98 -9.63 1.14 -2.34
CA GLN A 98 -8.75 0.01 -2.03
C GLN A 98 -7.72 0.34 -0.95
N LYS A 99 -7.10 1.52 -1.03
CA LYS A 99 -6.02 1.95 -0.13
C LYS A 99 -6.50 2.49 1.21
N ASN A 100 -7.83 2.64 1.37
CA ASN A 100 -8.49 2.99 2.62
C ASN A 100 -7.96 4.30 3.26
N PRO A 101 -7.99 5.42 2.51
CA PRO A 101 -7.45 6.68 3.02
C PRO A 101 -8.19 7.20 4.26
N GLU A 102 -9.47 6.87 4.43
CA GLU A 102 -10.24 7.23 5.62
C GLU A 102 -9.60 6.61 6.88
N ARG A 103 -9.26 5.32 6.82
CA ARG A 103 -8.62 4.64 7.94
C ARG A 103 -7.20 5.16 8.19
N MET A 104 -6.45 5.48 7.14
CA MET A 104 -5.13 6.09 7.30
C MET A 104 -5.22 7.39 8.10
N LEU A 105 -6.18 8.28 7.79
CA LEU A 105 -6.38 9.51 8.55
C LEU A 105 -6.84 9.24 9.98
N SER A 106 -7.69 8.23 10.21
CA SER A 106 -8.09 7.82 11.56
C SER A 106 -6.89 7.36 12.38
N ILE A 107 -6.01 6.52 11.81
CA ILE A 107 -4.77 6.09 12.46
C ILE A 107 -3.87 7.30 12.74
N PHE A 108 -3.71 8.21 11.78
CA PHE A 108 -2.86 9.39 11.96
C PHE A 108 -3.42 10.34 13.03
N ASN A 109 -4.73 10.47 13.16
CA ASN A 109 -5.37 11.21 14.23
C ASN A 109 -4.99 10.65 15.62
N GLU A 110 -4.98 9.34 15.79
CA GLU A 110 -4.54 8.72 17.05
C GLU A 110 -3.04 8.91 17.28
N ILE A 111 -2.22 8.85 16.23
CA ILE A 111 -0.78 9.17 16.34
C ILE A 111 -0.59 10.62 16.82
N CYS A 112 -1.33 11.59 16.27
CA CYS A 112 -1.23 12.99 16.68
C CYS A 112 -1.57 13.22 18.16
N LYS A 113 -2.49 12.42 18.73
CA LYS A 113 -2.82 12.49 20.17
C LYS A 113 -1.69 12.00 21.07
N LEU A 114 -0.97 10.96 20.61
CA LEU A 114 0.14 10.34 21.35
C LEU A 114 1.46 11.06 21.10
N HIS A 115 1.66 11.58 19.89
CA HIS A 115 2.85 12.26 19.40
C HIS A 115 2.45 13.56 18.70
N PRO A 116 2.25 14.66 19.44
CA PRO A 116 1.80 15.94 18.87
C PRO A 116 2.74 16.49 17.78
N ASP A 117 4.05 16.22 17.86
CA ASP A 117 5.03 16.56 16.82
C ASP A 117 5.10 15.42 15.80
N SER A 118 4.02 15.23 15.03
CA SER A 118 3.92 14.24 13.95
C SER A 118 3.49 14.87 12.65
N HIS A 119 3.93 14.29 11.52
CA HIS A 119 3.58 14.75 10.19
C HIS A 119 3.25 13.57 9.27
N LEU A 120 2.19 13.70 8.47
CA LEU A 120 1.77 12.69 7.49
C LEU A 120 2.15 13.15 6.08
N VAL A 121 2.87 12.31 5.35
CA VAL A 121 3.18 12.55 3.94
C VAL A 121 2.43 11.56 3.06
N ILE A 122 1.57 12.07 2.20
CA ILE A 122 0.75 11.29 1.27
C ILE A 122 1.32 11.44 -0.13
N VAL A 123 1.86 10.35 -0.67
CA VAL A 123 2.47 10.29 -2.00
C VAL A 123 1.54 9.54 -2.95
N GLY A 124 1.14 10.19 -4.04
CA GLY A 124 0.33 9.60 -5.08
C GLY A 124 -0.79 10.50 -5.57
N ASP A 125 -1.57 10.02 -6.53
CA ASP A 125 -2.72 10.76 -7.02
C ASP A 125 -3.83 10.80 -5.96
N TYR A 126 -4.14 12.00 -5.49
CA TYR A 126 -5.20 12.29 -4.54
C TYR A 126 -6.37 13.05 -5.17
N LYS A 127 -6.12 13.77 -6.29
CA LYS A 127 -7.12 14.66 -6.92
C LYS A 127 -8.25 13.90 -7.58
N SER A 128 -7.99 12.69 -8.06
CA SER A 128 -9.00 11.84 -8.69
C SER A 128 -9.88 11.07 -7.68
N TYR A 129 -9.64 11.22 -6.38
CA TYR A 129 -10.44 10.57 -5.35
C TYR A 129 -11.70 11.37 -5.03
N ALA A 130 -12.87 10.83 -5.37
CA ALA A 130 -14.17 11.53 -5.24
C ALA A 130 -14.51 11.98 -3.80
N LYS A 131 -13.90 11.36 -2.78
CA LYS A 131 -14.10 11.72 -1.37
C LYS A 131 -12.98 12.56 -0.78
N PHE A 132 -12.11 13.13 -1.61
CA PHE A 132 -10.94 13.86 -1.13
C PHE A 132 -11.29 15.06 -0.24
N ASP A 133 -12.33 15.82 -0.60
CA ASP A 133 -12.78 16.96 0.21
C ASP A 133 -13.31 16.50 1.59
N GLY A 134 -13.93 15.34 1.66
CA GLY A 134 -14.34 14.73 2.93
C GLY A 134 -13.14 14.36 3.82
N LEU A 135 -12.02 13.92 3.22
CA LEU A 135 -10.78 13.65 3.97
C LEU A 135 -10.16 14.93 4.52
N LYS A 136 -10.14 16.00 3.74
CA LYS A 136 -9.66 17.32 4.21
C LYS A 136 -10.51 17.83 5.37
N LYS A 137 -11.83 17.81 5.19
CA LYS A 137 -12.75 18.23 6.23
C LYS A 137 -12.56 17.46 7.53
N TYR A 138 -12.38 16.14 7.44
CA TYR A 138 -12.07 15.31 8.59
C TYR A 138 -10.78 15.76 9.30
N ALA A 139 -9.72 16.05 8.55
CA ALA A 139 -8.46 16.53 9.11
C ALA A 139 -8.59 17.91 9.77
N GLU A 140 -9.37 18.83 9.18
CA GLU A 140 -9.68 20.15 9.73
C GLU A 140 -10.48 20.05 11.03
N GLU A 141 -11.55 19.27 11.04
CA GLU A 141 -12.41 19.06 12.22
C GLU A 141 -11.68 18.41 13.40
N ASN A 142 -10.61 17.65 13.13
CA ASN A 142 -9.79 17.00 14.16
C ASN A 142 -8.46 17.75 14.44
N GLY A 143 -8.22 18.91 13.83
CA GLY A 143 -7.13 19.83 14.16
C GLY A 143 -5.73 19.35 13.73
N PHE A 144 -5.62 18.57 12.64
CA PHE A 144 -4.33 18.11 12.13
C PHE A 144 -4.14 18.33 10.61
N SER A 145 -4.95 19.19 10.00
CA SER A 145 -4.87 19.47 8.55
C SER A 145 -3.54 20.10 8.13
N ASP A 146 -2.94 20.92 8.99
CA ASP A 146 -1.62 21.53 8.80
C ASP A 146 -0.44 20.54 8.93
N LYS A 147 -0.70 19.35 9.46
CA LYS A 147 0.28 18.26 9.63
C LYS A 147 0.27 17.27 8.47
N ILE A 148 -0.36 17.59 7.33
CA ILE A 148 -0.44 16.70 6.18
C ILE A 148 0.20 17.35 4.95
N THR A 149 1.15 16.66 4.35
CA THR A 149 1.68 17.01 3.02
C THR A 149 1.13 16.07 1.96
N TYR A 150 0.43 16.63 0.96
CA TYR A 150 -0.02 15.93 -0.24
C TYR A 150 0.96 16.22 -1.38
N THR A 151 1.83 15.28 -1.71
CA THR A 151 2.88 15.51 -2.71
C THR A 151 2.39 15.40 -4.15
N GLY A 152 1.27 14.71 -4.39
CA GLY A 152 0.90 14.25 -5.73
C GLY A 152 1.78 13.09 -6.21
N LEU A 153 1.80 12.88 -7.53
CA LEU A 153 2.62 11.84 -8.14
C LEU A 153 4.10 12.22 -8.06
N ARG A 154 4.92 11.28 -7.56
CA ARG A 154 6.38 11.41 -7.48
C ARG A 154 7.06 10.33 -8.32
N LYS A 155 8.19 10.66 -8.94
CA LYS A 155 9.07 9.69 -9.64
C LYS A 155 10.22 9.21 -8.77
N ASP A 156 10.51 9.92 -7.70
CA ASP A 156 11.59 9.71 -6.76
C ASP A 156 11.08 9.12 -5.43
N VAL A 157 10.15 8.16 -5.51
CA VAL A 157 9.58 7.51 -4.32
C VAL A 157 10.64 6.93 -3.38
N PRO A 158 11.74 6.32 -3.88
CA PRO A 158 12.83 5.86 -3.01
C PRO A 158 13.43 6.98 -2.15
N ASP A 159 13.63 8.17 -2.73
CA ASP A 159 14.14 9.35 -2.01
C ASP A 159 13.11 9.86 -0.99
N VAL A 160 11.84 9.93 -1.39
CA VAL A 160 10.76 10.39 -0.51
C VAL A 160 10.61 9.48 0.71
N MET A 161 10.74 8.16 0.55
CA MET A 161 10.69 7.20 1.65
C MET A 161 11.78 7.43 2.70
N GLN A 162 12.92 8.04 2.34
CA GLN A 162 13.97 8.39 3.30
C GLN A 162 13.52 9.44 4.35
N ALA A 163 12.48 10.22 4.04
CA ALA A 163 11.96 11.22 4.98
C ALA A 163 11.11 10.62 6.10
N PHE A 164 10.63 9.39 5.95
CA PHE A 164 9.69 8.75 6.87
C PHE A 164 10.41 8.10 8.07
N ASP A 165 9.66 7.90 9.14
CA ASP A 165 10.02 7.10 10.31
C ASP A 165 9.18 5.82 10.38
N ALA A 166 7.95 5.88 9.85
CA ALA A 166 7.07 4.73 9.70
C ALA A 166 6.28 4.82 8.39
N PHE A 167 5.87 3.66 7.86
CA PHE A 167 5.03 3.55 6.69
C PHE A 167 3.71 2.87 7.05
N VAL A 168 2.57 3.48 6.68
CA VAL A 168 1.23 2.96 6.98
C VAL A 168 0.40 2.88 5.71
N LEU A 169 -0.07 1.68 5.37
CA LEU A 169 -0.98 1.47 4.24
C LEU A 169 -2.10 0.48 4.63
N PRO A 170 -3.23 0.97 5.18
CA PRO A 170 -4.30 0.13 5.72
C PRO A 170 -5.28 -0.32 4.63
N SER A 171 -4.76 -0.93 3.55
CA SER A 171 -5.54 -1.35 2.40
C SER A 171 -6.69 -2.29 2.77
N ARG A 172 -7.81 -2.21 2.02
CA ARG A 172 -8.95 -3.12 2.14
C ARG A 172 -8.73 -4.43 1.38
N TYR A 173 -7.89 -4.42 0.37
CA TYR A 173 -7.47 -5.60 -0.40
C TYR A 173 -6.19 -5.31 -1.18
N GLU A 174 -5.35 -6.33 -1.36
CA GLU A 174 -4.11 -6.27 -2.12
C GLU A 174 -3.93 -7.51 -2.99
N GLY A 175 -3.30 -7.32 -4.14
CA GLY A 175 -2.83 -8.44 -4.96
C GLY A 175 -1.46 -8.93 -4.53
N PHE A 176 -0.57 -7.97 -4.26
CA PHE A 176 0.76 -8.19 -3.72
C PHE A 176 1.16 -7.03 -2.79
N GLY A 177 1.10 -5.78 -3.26
CA GLY A 177 1.45 -4.61 -2.46
C GLY A 177 2.96 -4.38 -2.42
N ILE A 178 3.60 -4.23 -3.59
CA ILE A 178 5.06 -4.04 -3.72
C ILE A 178 5.61 -2.92 -2.84
N VAL A 179 4.81 -1.89 -2.58
CA VAL A 179 5.18 -0.74 -1.74
C VAL A 179 5.50 -1.12 -0.28
N TYR A 180 4.95 -2.23 0.24
CA TYR A 180 5.33 -2.73 1.56
C TYR A 180 6.78 -3.25 1.56
N ILE A 181 7.21 -3.89 0.47
CA ILE A 181 8.59 -4.34 0.33
C ILE A 181 9.53 -3.14 0.14
N GLU A 182 9.10 -2.13 -0.61
CA GLU A 182 9.83 -0.88 -0.80
C GLU A 182 10.07 -0.17 0.54
N ALA A 183 9.02 -0.06 1.38
CA ALA A 183 9.12 0.55 2.70
C ALA A 183 10.06 -0.23 3.64
N GLN A 184 9.99 -1.57 3.65
CA GLN A 184 10.89 -2.42 4.41
C GLN A 184 12.35 -2.28 3.92
N ALA A 185 12.56 -2.20 2.59
CA ALA A 185 13.89 -1.98 2.02
C ALA A 185 14.47 -0.60 2.38
N ALA A 186 13.61 0.40 2.60
CA ALA A 186 13.99 1.70 3.13
C ALA A 186 14.25 1.71 4.65
N GLY A 187 14.11 0.56 5.33
CA GLY A 187 14.31 0.42 6.77
C GLY A 187 13.17 0.94 7.63
N LEU A 188 11.97 1.09 7.06
CA LEU A 188 10.81 1.65 7.75
C LEU A 188 10.00 0.57 8.49
N MET A 189 9.57 0.86 9.71
CA MET A 189 8.48 0.11 10.33
C MET A 189 7.26 0.22 9.44
N THR A 190 6.75 -0.91 8.97
CA THR A 190 5.76 -0.98 7.89
C THR A 190 4.49 -1.61 8.42
N PHE A 191 3.36 -0.90 8.34
CA PHE A 191 2.08 -1.34 8.86
C PHE A 191 1.08 -1.61 7.74
N GLY A 192 0.57 -2.84 7.68
CA GLY A 192 -0.44 -3.28 6.71
C GLY A 192 -1.60 -4.00 7.37
N THR A 193 -2.75 -4.13 6.68
CA THR A 193 -3.94 -4.79 7.22
C THR A 193 -3.77 -6.30 7.28
N ALA A 194 -3.94 -6.90 8.45
CA ALA A 194 -3.93 -8.34 8.66
C ALA A 194 -4.96 -9.05 7.75
N LYS A 195 -4.61 -10.23 7.24
CA LYS A 195 -5.44 -11.07 6.35
C LYS A 195 -5.82 -10.42 5.00
N VAL A 196 -5.32 -9.22 4.73
CA VAL A 196 -5.52 -8.47 3.48
C VAL A 196 -4.23 -8.41 2.69
N VAL A 197 -3.14 -8.13 3.37
CA VAL A 197 -1.80 -8.05 2.78
C VAL A 197 -1.24 -9.48 2.68
N PRO A 198 -0.79 -9.93 1.50
CA PRO A 198 -0.23 -11.27 1.32
C PRO A 198 0.99 -11.53 2.20
N GLU A 199 1.12 -12.76 2.71
CA GLU A 199 2.27 -13.17 3.53
C GLU A 199 3.61 -13.02 2.79
N GLU A 200 3.59 -13.09 1.47
CA GLU A 200 4.78 -12.95 0.62
C GLU A 200 5.47 -11.58 0.71
N VAL A 201 4.82 -10.56 1.30
CA VAL A 201 5.44 -9.24 1.53
C VAL A 201 6.06 -9.11 2.92
N ASP A 202 5.90 -10.10 3.79
CA ASP A 202 6.55 -10.17 5.10
C ASP A 202 8.00 -10.66 4.95
N CYS A 203 8.86 -9.73 4.49
CA CYS A 203 10.24 -10.06 4.12
C CYS A 203 11.24 -9.77 5.24
N THR A 204 10.86 -8.98 6.24
CA THR A 204 11.74 -8.53 7.33
C THR A 204 10.97 -8.35 8.64
N PRO A 205 11.64 -8.31 9.81
CA PRO A 205 11.00 -8.01 11.09
C PRO A 205 10.34 -6.61 11.18
N LEU A 206 10.46 -5.79 10.14
CA LEU A 206 9.86 -4.46 10.08
C LEU A 206 8.38 -4.49 9.64
N MET A 207 7.89 -5.62 9.12
CA MET A 207 6.48 -5.74 8.72
C MET A 207 5.59 -6.05 9.92
N HIS A 208 4.57 -5.24 10.12
CA HIS A 208 3.58 -5.37 11.18
C HIS A 208 2.16 -5.40 10.60
N PHE A 209 1.33 -6.28 11.16
CA PHE A 209 -0.05 -6.41 10.72
C PHE A 209 -1.00 -5.81 11.75
N ILE A 210 -1.86 -4.90 11.30
CA ILE A 210 -2.91 -4.28 12.11
C ILE A 210 -4.27 -4.86 11.75
N ASP A 211 -5.15 -4.99 12.74
CA ASP A 211 -6.48 -5.54 12.53
C ASP A 211 -7.32 -4.67 11.58
N SER A 212 -8.22 -5.32 10.83
CA SER A 212 -9.10 -4.62 9.88
C SER A 212 -10.17 -3.75 10.55
N GLN A 213 -10.43 -3.95 11.84
CA GLN A 213 -11.54 -3.33 12.59
C GLN A 213 -11.10 -2.40 13.73
N SER A 214 -9.80 -2.28 14.02
CA SER A 214 -9.29 -1.37 15.06
C SER A 214 -9.11 0.04 14.55
#